data_848894340a29a71b43e292d8dca45270
#
_entry.id   848894340a29a71b43e292d8dca45270
#
_cell.length_a   1.000
_cell.length_b   1.000
_cell.length_c   1.000
_cell.angle_alpha   90.00
_cell.angle_beta   90.00
_cell.angle_gamma   90.00
#
_symmetry.space_group_name_H-M   'P 1'
#
loop_
_entity.id
_entity.type
_entity.pdbx_description
1 polymer ?
#
loop_
_entity_poly.entity_id
_entity_poly.type
_entity_poly.pdbx_seq_one_letter_code
_entity_poly.pdbx_strand_id
1 'polypeptide(L)'
;MSNDKGQLIVISAPSGAGKTSIIKNVIKKLNNENKESKFSVSHTTRLPREGDIDGNDYFFVSNERFAELYEAGNFIETAEVHDYKYGTSKDFIDKNINQGINVFLEIDVQGFQELRSKNIEFRSVFILPPSIEELRARIHKRGLDSTGVIEKRMKNALK
;
A
#
# COMPACT_ATOMS: atom_id res chain seq x y z
N MET A 1 7.71 31.48 -7.51
CA MET A 1 7.79 30.02 -7.72
C MET A 1 6.54 29.43 -7.10
N SER A 2 5.61 28.88 -7.89
CA SER A 2 4.43 28.21 -7.36
C SER A 2 4.94 27.02 -6.55
N ASN A 3 4.71 27.07 -5.25
CA ASN A 3 5.04 25.98 -4.35
C ASN A 3 3.90 24.93 -4.50
N ASP A 4 3.85 24.32 -5.70
CA ASP A 4 2.83 23.31 -5.98
C ASP A 4 3.13 22.11 -5.07
N LYS A 5 2.23 21.86 -4.13
CA LYS A 5 2.30 20.69 -3.26
C LYS A 5 2.28 19.43 -4.11
N GLY A 6 3.01 18.41 -3.67
CA GLY A 6 2.89 17.07 -4.22
C GLY A 6 1.48 16.52 -3.99
N GLN A 7 1.15 15.42 -4.64
CA GLN A 7 -0.14 14.77 -4.55
C GLN A 7 -0.01 13.40 -3.87
N LEU A 8 -1.01 13.04 -3.07
CA LEU A 8 -1.20 11.68 -2.59
C LEU A 8 -2.00 10.89 -3.64
N ILE A 9 -1.38 9.84 -4.18
CA ILE A 9 -1.99 8.94 -5.16
C ILE A 9 -2.17 7.57 -4.51
N VAL A 10 -3.42 7.19 -4.27
CA VAL A 10 -3.78 5.95 -3.63
C VAL A 10 -4.12 4.91 -4.68
N ILE A 11 -3.43 3.78 -4.66
CA ILE A 11 -3.69 2.66 -5.55
C ILE A 11 -4.20 1.48 -4.75
N SER A 12 -5.42 1.08 -5.06
CA SER A 12 -6.05 -0.08 -4.46
C SER A 12 -6.40 -1.13 -5.52
N ALA A 13 -6.36 -2.38 -5.13
CA ALA A 13 -6.73 -3.51 -5.99
C ALA A 13 -6.84 -4.79 -5.15
N PRO A 14 -7.48 -5.83 -5.69
CA PRO A 14 -7.44 -7.17 -5.10
C PRO A 14 -6.00 -7.67 -4.94
N SER A 15 -5.79 -8.52 -3.94
CA SER A 15 -4.50 -9.20 -3.75
C SER A 15 -4.14 -10.00 -5.01
N GLY A 16 -2.91 -9.85 -5.49
CA GLY A 16 -2.47 -10.55 -6.72
C GLY A 16 -2.65 -9.75 -8.02
N ALA A 17 -3.28 -8.57 -8.00
CA ALA A 17 -3.50 -7.75 -9.19
C ALA A 17 -2.23 -7.07 -9.75
N GLY A 18 -1.07 -7.17 -9.07
CA GLY A 18 0.20 -6.61 -9.56
C GLY A 18 0.45 -5.14 -9.21
N LYS A 19 -0.23 -4.62 -8.19
CA LYS A 19 -0.12 -3.21 -7.73
C LYS A 19 1.32 -2.70 -7.62
N THR A 20 2.12 -3.36 -6.81
CA THR A 20 3.50 -2.91 -6.49
C THR A 20 4.36 -2.75 -7.74
N SER A 21 4.28 -3.68 -8.68
CA SER A 21 5.05 -3.62 -9.94
C SER A 21 4.60 -2.44 -10.80
N ILE A 22 3.29 -2.19 -10.89
CA ILE A 22 2.74 -1.06 -11.64
C ILE A 22 3.20 0.25 -11.03
N ILE A 23 3.09 0.40 -9.70
CA ILE A 23 3.48 1.62 -8.99
C ILE A 23 4.97 1.91 -9.20
N LYS A 24 5.85 0.92 -9.00
CA LYS A 24 7.30 1.08 -9.19
C LYS A 24 7.64 1.54 -10.61
N ASN A 25 6.98 1.00 -11.63
CA ASN A 25 7.18 1.41 -13.03
C ASN A 25 6.67 2.84 -13.30
N VAL A 26 5.50 3.21 -12.75
CA VAL A 26 4.96 4.57 -12.88
C VAL A 26 5.87 5.59 -12.23
N ILE A 27 6.32 5.34 -10.99
CA ILE A 27 7.25 6.21 -10.27
C ILE A 27 8.54 6.41 -11.08
N LYS A 28 9.13 5.33 -11.59
CA LYS A 28 10.32 5.41 -12.44
C LYS A 28 10.10 6.31 -13.66
N LYS A 29 8.96 6.17 -14.34
CA LYS A 29 8.63 7.00 -15.51
C LYS A 29 8.46 8.47 -15.12
N LEU A 30 7.71 8.76 -14.04
CA LEU A 30 7.49 10.13 -13.58
C LEU A 30 8.81 10.82 -13.17
N ASN A 31 9.68 10.10 -12.46
CA ASN A 31 10.99 10.64 -12.07
C ASN A 31 11.88 10.96 -13.29
N ASN A 32 11.80 10.15 -14.35
CA ASN A 32 12.49 10.46 -15.62
C ASN A 32 11.90 11.69 -16.33
N GLU A 33 10.66 12.06 -16.04
CA GLU A 33 9.98 13.25 -16.55
C GLU A 33 10.13 14.47 -15.62
N ASN A 34 11.04 14.43 -14.65
CA ASN A 34 11.26 15.45 -13.60
C ASN A 34 10.01 15.70 -12.72
N LYS A 35 9.15 14.70 -12.57
CA LYS A 35 8.01 14.70 -11.63
C LYS A 35 8.37 13.85 -10.42
N GLU A 36 9.04 14.47 -9.44
CA GLU A 36 9.53 13.74 -8.29
C GLU A 36 8.41 12.95 -7.59
N SER A 37 8.61 11.65 -7.45
CA SER A 37 7.60 10.73 -6.96
C SER A 37 8.23 9.63 -6.11
N LYS A 38 7.57 9.27 -4.99
CA LYS A 38 8.05 8.27 -4.04
C LYS A 38 6.96 7.24 -3.73
N PHE A 39 7.40 6.04 -3.40
CA PHE A 39 6.53 5.00 -2.87
C PHE A 39 6.45 5.11 -1.35
N SER A 40 5.24 5.06 -0.78
CA SER A 40 5.06 5.03 0.67
C SER A 40 5.25 3.62 1.19
N VAL A 41 6.30 3.41 1.98
CA VAL A 41 6.56 2.13 2.64
C VAL A 41 5.74 2.06 3.92
N SER A 42 4.85 1.07 4.03
CA SER A 42 4.00 0.87 5.20
C SER A 42 4.73 0.14 6.33
N HIS A 43 4.31 0.39 7.57
CA HIS A 43 4.69 -0.43 8.72
C HIS A 43 3.84 -1.70 8.76
N THR A 44 4.41 -2.79 9.24
CA THR A 44 3.67 -4.05 9.44
C THR A 44 4.18 -4.84 10.63
N THR A 45 3.27 -5.57 11.29
CA THR A 45 3.62 -6.55 12.33
C THR A 45 3.90 -7.95 11.75
N ARG A 46 3.77 -8.12 10.43
CA ARG A 46 4.13 -9.35 9.75
C ARG A 46 5.64 -9.55 9.80
N LEU A 47 6.07 -10.77 10.08
CA LEU A 47 7.49 -11.11 9.98
C LEU A 47 7.99 -11.00 8.53
N PRO A 48 9.24 -10.59 8.31
CA PRO A 48 9.84 -10.59 6.98
C PRO A 48 9.77 -12.00 6.35
N ARG A 49 9.46 -12.06 5.07
CA ARG A 49 9.61 -13.27 4.25
C ARG A 49 11.00 -13.31 3.63
N GLU A 50 11.37 -14.45 3.11
CA GLU A 50 12.60 -14.56 2.30
C GLU A 50 12.59 -13.54 1.16
N GLY A 51 13.62 -12.71 1.09
CA GLY A 51 13.76 -11.64 0.08
C GLY A 51 13.13 -10.30 0.44
N ASP A 52 12.36 -10.19 1.53
CA ASP A 52 11.86 -8.89 2.01
C ASP A 52 13.02 -8.05 2.58
N ILE A 53 13.02 -6.76 2.28
CA ILE A 53 14.03 -5.80 2.75
C ILE A 53 13.34 -4.76 3.64
N ASP A 54 13.79 -4.67 4.90
CA ASP A 54 13.28 -3.67 5.84
C ASP A 54 13.54 -2.25 5.33
N GLY A 55 12.54 -1.38 5.49
CA GLY A 55 12.58 -0.01 5.01
C GLY A 55 12.38 0.17 3.48
N ASN A 56 12.31 -0.94 2.73
CA ASN A 56 12.06 -0.92 1.29
C ASN A 56 10.71 -1.56 0.92
N ASP A 57 10.44 -2.76 1.43
CA ASP A 57 9.17 -3.45 1.19
C ASP A 57 8.16 -3.12 2.28
N TYR A 58 8.60 -3.15 3.54
CA TYR A 58 7.88 -2.71 4.73
C TYR A 58 8.86 -2.22 5.79
N PHE A 59 8.37 -1.43 6.76
CA PHE A 59 9.00 -1.28 8.07
C PHE A 59 8.45 -2.38 8.98
N PHE A 60 9.26 -3.40 9.26
CA PHE A 60 8.86 -4.52 10.10
C PHE A 60 8.99 -4.15 11.57
N VAL A 61 7.88 -4.12 12.30
CA VAL A 61 7.82 -3.70 13.69
C VAL A 61 7.12 -4.75 14.57
N SER A 62 7.40 -4.75 15.87
CA SER A 62 6.65 -5.58 16.82
C SER A 62 5.21 -5.08 17.00
N ASN A 63 4.33 -5.93 17.57
CA ASN A 63 2.96 -5.52 17.90
C ASN A 63 2.94 -4.35 18.89
N GLU A 64 3.84 -4.34 19.86
CA GLU A 64 3.99 -3.28 20.87
C GLU A 64 4.37 -1.96 20.18
N ARG A 65 5.39 -2.01 19.30
CA ARG A 65 5.82 -0.82 18.57
C ARG A 65 4.76 -0.28 17.62
N PHE A 66 3.99 -1.17 16.97
CA PHE A 66 2.86 -0.76 16.13
C PHE A 66 1.78 -0.06 16.97
N ALA A 67 1.45 -0.60 18.15
CA ALA A 67 0.48 0.00 19.06
C ALA A 67 0.91 1.41 19.52
N GLU A 68 2.18 1.59 19.92
CA GLU A 68 2.72 2.90 20.27
C GLU A 68 2.57 3.92 19.13
N LEU A 69 2.91 3.53 17.90
CA LEU A 69 2.79 4.39 16.72
C LEU A 69 1.32 4.75 16.42
N TYR A 70 0.41 3.78 16.61
CA TYR A 70 -1.02 3.98 16.41
C TYR A 70 -1.60 4.95 17.45
N GLU A 71 -1.30 4.74 18.72
CA GLU A 71 -1.76 5.61 19.82
C GLU A 71 -1.19 7.04 19.71
N ALA A 72 0.02 7.18 19.20
CA ALA A 72 0.63 8.47 18.90
C ALA A 72 0.03 9.19 17.67
N GLY A 73 -0.92 8.56 16.95
CA GLY A 73 -1.53 9.13 15.74
C GLY A 73 -0.60 9.21 14.53
N ASN A 74 0.43 8.36 14.48
CA ASN A 74 1.44 8.39 13.42
C ASN A 74 0.98 7.75 12.09
N PHE A 75 -0.23 7.18 12.03
CA PHE A 75 -0.76 6.57 10.83
C PHE A 75 -1.93 7.36 10.24
N ILE A 76 -1.93 7.53 8.91
CA ILE A 76 -3.08 8.11 8.19
C ILE A 76 -4.18 7.09 7.97
N GLU A 77 -3.83 5.82 7.85
CA GLU A 77 -4.74 4.68 7.78
C GLU A 77 -4.07 3.45 8.37
N THR A 78 -4.88 2.49 8.79
CA THR A 78 -4.44 1.18 9.25
C THR A 78 -5.37 0.10 8.70
N ALA A 79 -4.84 -1.11 8.53
CA ALA A 79 -5.62 -2.27 8.13
C ALA A 79 -5.14 -3.52 8.86
N GLU A 80 -6.04 -4.45 9.12
CA GLU A 80 -5.69 -5.78 9.60
C GLU A 80 -5.97 -6.81 8.49
N VAL A 81 -4.91 -7.49 8.06
CA VAL A 81 -4.98 -8.46 6.98
C VAL A 81 -4.27 -9.74 7.41
N HIS A 82 -5.01 -10.86 7.46
CA HIS A 82 -4.48 -12.16 7.87
C HIS A 82 -3.77 -12.13 9.23
N ASP A 83 -4.40 -11.51 10.24
CA ASP A 83 -3.93 -11.40 11.62
C ASP A 83 -2.67 -10.51 11.79
N TYR A 84 -2.26 -9.80 10.73
CA TYR A 84 -1.18 -8.81 10.77
C TYR A 84 -1.71 -7.41 10.55
N LYS A 85 -1.10 -6.47 11.26
CA LYS A 85 -1.43 -5.05 11.16
C LYS A 85 -0.54 -4.36 10.12
N TYR A 86 -1.12 -3.40 9.44
CA TYR A 86 -0.45 -2.55 8.46
C TYR A 86 -0.82 -1.10 8.75
N GLY A 87 0.12 -0.17 8.55
CA GLY A 87 -0.15 1.24 8.80
C GLY A 87 0.74 2.14 7.95
N THR A 88 0.16 3.21 7.42
CA THR A 88 0.85 4.17 6.56
C THR A 88 1.27 5.40 7.34
N SER A 89 2.57 5.72 7.34
CA SER A 89 3.14 6.84 8.08
C SER A 89 2.59 8.19 7.60
N LYS A 90 1.96 8.93 8.51
CA LYS A 90 1.48 10.27 8.29
C LYS A 90 2.63 11.24 8.02
N ASP A 91 3.65 11.21 8.83
CA ASP A 91 4.81 12.11 8.73
C ASP A 91 5.54 11.96 7.39
N PHE A 92 5.67 10.73 6.89
CA PHE A 92 6.28 10.49 5.59
C PHE A 92 5.49 11.17 4.47
N ILE A 93 4.16 11.04 4.50
CA ILE A 93 3.28 11.63 3.48
C ILE A 93 3.31 13.14 3.56
N ASP A 94 3.08 13.72 4.73
CA ASP A 94 3.02 15.16 4.92
C ASP A 94 4.34 15.84 4.53
N LYS A 95 5.47 15.27 4.93
CA LYS A 95 6.80 15.78 4.59
C LYS A 95 7.03 15.83 3.09
N ASN A 96 6.74 14.74 2.38
CA ASN A 96 7.01 14.66 0.94
C ASN A 96 6.04 15.55 0.14
N ILE A 97 4.76 15.54 0.46
CA ILE A 97 3.77 16.39 -0.20
C ILE A 97 4.10 17.89 -0.03
N ASN A 98 4.51 18.31 1.16
CA ASN A 98 4.91 19.68 1.40
C ASN A 98 6.20 20.10 0.66
N GLN A 99 7.00 19.14 0.22
CA GLN A 99 8.19 19.36 -0.62
C GLN A 99 7.87 19.31 -2.13
N GLY A 100 6.61 19.19 -2.54
CA GLY A 100 6.21 19.07 -3.93
C GLY A 100 6.37 17.67 -4.53
N ILE A 101 6.65 16.66 -3.69
CA ILE A 101 6.88 15.28 -4.11
C ILE A 101 5.56 14.51 -4.12
N ASN A 102 5.26 13.83 -5.22
CA ASN A 102 4.11 12.94 -5.29
C ASN A 102 4.36 11.66 -4.47
N VAL A 103 3.38 11.25 -3.68
CA VAL A 103 3.46 10.03 -2.87
C VAL A 103 2.46 9.01 -3.39
N PHE A 104 2.97 7.85 -3.77
CA PHE A 104 2.16 6.70 -4.17
C PHE A 104 1.98 5.77 -2.98
N LEU A 105 0.73 5.49 -2.65
CA LEU A 105 0.32 4.63 -1.56
C LEU A 105 -0.38 3.38 -2.10
N GLU A 106 0.09 2.21 -1.67
CA GLU A 106 -0.53 0.92 -1.96
C GLU A 106 -1.29 0.43 -0.73
N ILE A 107 -2.62 0.37 -0.81
CA ILE A 107 -3.47 -0.12 0.28
C ILE A 107 -4.53 -1.10 -0.24
N ASP A 108 -5.10 -1.86 0.67
CA ASP A 108 -6.26 -2.69 0.38
C ASP A 108 -7.58 -1.88 0.48
N VAL A 109 -8.71 -2.55 0.29
CA VAL A 109 -10.03 -1.92 0.32
C VAL A 109 -10.36 -1.37 1.70
N GLN A 110 -9.91 -2.00 2.79
CA GLN A 110 -10.17 -1.54 4.16
C GLN A 110 -9.44 -0.21 4.42
N GLY A 111 -8.14 -0.16 4.13
CA GLY A 111 -7.35 1.06 4.26
C GLY A 111 -7.89 2.20 3.38
N PHE A 112 -8.37 1.87 2.17
CA PHE A 112 -9.01 2.85 1.30
C PHE A 112 -10.29 3.45 1.92
N GLN A 113 -11.14 2.62 2.51
CA GLN A 113 -12.37 3.08 3.17
C GLN A 113 -12.05 3.95 4.39
N GLU A 114 -11.07 3.56 5.20
CA GLU A 114 -10.60 4.36 6.33
C GLU A 114 -10.06 5.72 5.87
N LEU A 115 -9.19 5.74 4.87
CA LEU A 115 -8.62 6.98 4.34
C LEU A 115 -9.71 7.92 3.81
N ARG A 116 -10.70 7.38 3.09
CA ARG A 116 -11.84 8.14 2.57
C ARG A 116 -12.69 8.76 3.67
N SER A 117 -12.80 8.12 4.83
CA SER A 117 -13.57 8.64 5.98
C SER A 117 -12.89 9.82 6.69
N LYS A 118 -11.58 10.02 6.49
CA LYS A 118 -10.76 11.00 7.23
C LYS A 118 -10.64 12.38 6.55
N ASN A 119 -11.42 12.67 5.54
CA ASN A 119 -11.40 13.97 4.82
C ASN A 119 -9.98 14.40 4.35
N ILE A 120 -9.16 13.43 3.96
CA ILE A 120 -7.83 13.64 3.39
C ILE A 120 -7.97 13.77 1.87
N GLU A 121 -7.34 14.78 1.29
CA GLU A 121 -7.33 14.95 -0.16
C GLU A 121 -6.36 13.97 -0.82
N PHE A 122 -6.87 13.15 -1.73
CA PHE A 122 -6.07 12.21 -2.52
C PHE A 122 -6.71 11.92 -3.87
N ARG A 123 -5.90 11.48 -4.82
CA ARG A 123 -6.39 10.85 -6.06
C ARG A 123 -6.37 9.35 -5.89
N SER A 124 -7.34 8.66 -6.45
CA SER A 124 -7.40 7.20 -6.34
C SER A 124 -7.48 6.51 -7.70
N VAL A 125 -6.81 5.36 -7.77
CA VAL A 125 -6.87 4.43 -8.90
C VAL A 125 -7.19 3.05 -8.36
N PHE A 126 -8.24 2.42 -8.87
CA PHE A 126 -8.56 1.04 -8.55
C PHE A 126 -8.19 0.14 -9.73
N ILE A 127 -7.29 -0.82 -9.50
CA ILE A 127 -6.83 -1.73 -10.54
C ILE A 127 -7.67 -3.00 -10.49
N LEU A 128 -8.34 -3.30 -11.59
CA LEU A 128 -9.05 -4.55 -11.78
C LEU A 128 -8.19 -5.57 -12.51
N PRO A 129 -8.19 -6.84 -12.12
CA PRO A 129 -7.60 -7.90 -12.92
C PRO A 129 -8.40 -8.08 -14.22
N PRO A 130 -7.79 -8.57 -15.30
CA PRO A 130 -8.49 -8.81 -16.57
C PRO A 130 -9.66 -9.78 -16.44
N SER A 131 -9.52 -10.78 -15.58
CA SER A 131 -10.56 -11.75 -15.22
C SER A 131 -10.32 -12.35 -13.84
N ILE A 132 -11.33 -13.04 -13.30
CA ILE A 132 -11.23 -13.79 -12.04
C ILE A 132 -10.28 -14.98 -12.19
N GLU A 133 -10.30 -15.64 -13.35
CA GLU A 133 -9.42 -16.77 -13.69
C GLU A 133 -7.96 -16.33 -13.69
N GLU A 134 -7.66 -15.19 -14.29
CA GLU A 134 -6.30 -14.62 -14.29
C GLU A 134 -5.85 -14.24 -12.87
N LEU A 135 -6.74 -13.66 -12.07
CA LEU A 135 -6.45 -13.35 -10.67
C LEU A 135 -6.12 -14.63 -9.88
N ARG A 136 -6.92 -15.68 -10.06
CA ARG A 136 -6.70 -16.98 -9.43
C ARG A 136 -5.34 -17.56 -9.84
N ALA A 137 -5.03 -17.55 -11.13
CA ALA A 137 -3.76 -18.04 -11.66
C ALA A 137 -2.55 -17.29 -11.05
N ARG A 138 -2.65 -15.96 -10.92
CA ARG A 138 -1.59 -15.12 -10.32
C ARG A 138 -1.40 -15.40 -8.83
N ILE A 139 -2.47 -15.62 -8.08
CA ILE A 139 -2.40 -15.96 -6.65
C ILE A 139 -1.74 -17.35 -6.49
N HIS A 140 -2.12 -18.34 -7.30
CA HIS A 140 -1.51 -19.68 -7.29
C HIS A 140 -0.02 -19.65 -7.67
N LYS A 141 0.35 -18.89 -8.70
CA LYS A 141 1.75 -18.82 -9.19
C LYS A 141 2.72 -18.24 -8.15
N ARG A 142 2.25 -17.44 -7.19
CA ARG A 142 3.10 -16.93 -6.10
C ARG A 142 3.58 -18.02 -5.15
N GLY A 143 2.93 -19.20 -5.12
CA GLY A 143 3.41 -20.41 -4.43
C GLY A 143 3.59 -20.31 -2.91
N LEU A 144 3.22 -19.18 -2.30
CA LEU A 144 3.50 -18.85 -0.91
C LEU A 144 2.33 -19.15 0.03
N ASP A 145 1.19 -19.61 -0.51
CA ASP A 145 -0.06 -19.76 0.26
C ASP A 145 -0.63 -21.16 0.12
N SER A 146 -1.19 -21.69 1.22
CA SER A 146 -1.98 -22.91 1.21
C SER A 146 -3.31 -22.72 0.45
N THR A 147 -3.90 -23.80 -0.03
CA THR A 147 -5.18 -23.78 -0.78
C THR A 147 -6.27 -23.00 -0.04
N GLY A 148 -6.39 -23.17 1.28
CA GLY A 148 -7.38 -22.45 2.09
C GLY A 148 -7.14 -20.93 2.15
N VAL A 149 -5.87 -20.49 2.14
CA VAL A 149 -5.51 -19.07 2.09
C VAL A 149 -5.86 -18.48 0.72
N ILE A 150 -5.64 -19.25 -0.35
CA ILE A 150 -5.99 -18.84 -1.72
C ILE A 150 -7.50 -18.63 -1.85
N GLU A 151 -8.32 -19.55 -1.35
CA GLU A 151 -9.78 -19.42 -1.36
C GLU A 151 -10.26 -18.20 -0.56
N LYS A 152 -9.69 -17.95 0.63
CA LYS A 152 -10.01 -16.76 1.44
C LYS A 152 -9.66 -15.47 0.69
N ARG A 153 -8.52 -15.42 0.00
CA ARG A 153 -8.10 -14.27 -0.84
C ARG A 153 -9.04 -14.05 -2.02
N MET A 154 -9.43 -15.13 -2.71
CA MET A 154 -10.40 -15.05 -3.80
C MET A 154 -11.75 -14.51 -3.33
N LYS A 155 -12.26 -15.02 -2.20
CA LYS A 155 -13.53 -14.56 -1.60
C LYS A 155 -13.48 -13.07 -1.23
N ASN A 156 -12.34 -12.59 -0.72
CA ASN A 156 -12.16 -11.18 -0.39
C ASN A 156 -12.02 -10.28 -1.63
N ALA A 157 -11.49 -10.82 -2.72
CA ALA A 157 -11.34 -10.09 -3.98
C ALA A 157 -12.67 -9.92 -4.75
N LEU A 158 -13.69 -10.72 -4.42
CA LEU A 158 -15.03 -10.70 -5.06
C LEU A 158 -16.06 -9.84 -4.29
N LYS A 159 -15.67 -9.30 -3.12
CA LYS A 159 -16.49 -8.35 -2.35
C LYS A 159 -16.21 -6.90 -2.78
#